data_bc7da8b79ba4062f0cda79770a57900d
#
_entry.id   bc7da8b79ba4062f0cda79770a57900d
#
_cell.length_a   1.000
_cell.length_b   1.000
_cell.length_c   1.000
_cell.angle_alpha   90.00
_cell.angle_beta   90.00
_cell.angle_gamma   90.00
#
_symmetry.space_group_name_H-M   'P 1'
#
loop_
_entity.id
_entity.type
_entity.pdbx_description
1 polymer ?
#
loop_
_entity_poly.entity_id
_entity_poly.type
_entity_poly.pdbx_seq_one_letter_code
_entity_poly.pdbx_strand_id
1 'polypeptide(L)'
;VSDGVLQGYILSSYSARKLNMTTTGNSGGVHNIRLPESQYTQDDLIKQMGSGVLLTELIGNGVNPVTGDYSRGAAGFWVENGEIQYPVQEITIAGNLKEMFQRIVAIGNDVDTCGGIHCGSMLMDQMTVAGSAE
;
A
#
# COMPACT_ATOMS: atom_id res chain seq x y z
N VAL A 1 14.73 -2.62 -7.41
CA VAL A 1 14.77 -3.79 -6.51
C VAL A 1 14.48 -5.02 -7.34
N SER A 2 15.26 -6.07 -7.20
CA SER A 2 15.05 -7.35 -7.85
C SER A 2 15.29 -8.46 -6.82
N ASP A 3 14.31 -9.36 -6.70
CA ASP A 3 14.35 -10.47 -5.73
C ASP A 3 14.67 -10.02 -4.28
N GLY A 4 14.09 -8.91 -3.87
CA GLY A 4 14.32 -8.31 -2.55
C GLY A 4 15.65 -7.56 -2.40
N VAL A 5 16.52 -7.55 -3.42
CA VAL A 5 17.80 -6.87 -3.39
C VAL A 5 17.71 -5.49 -4.05
N LEU A 6 18.18 -4.46 -3.34
CA LEU A 6 18.27 -3.11 -3.89
C LEU A 6 19.35 -3.06 -5.00
N GLN A 7 18.93 -2.75 -6.23
CA GLN A 7 19.83 -2.68 -7.39
C GLN A 7 20.41 -1.28 -7.63
N GLY A 8 19.74 -0.23 -7.14
CA GLY A 8 20.19 1.14 -7.32
C GLY A 8 19.29 2.13 -6.58
N TYR A 9 19.74 3.36 -6.53
CA TYR A 9 19.00 4.48 -5.94
C TYR A 9 18.32 5.31 -7.02
N ILE A 10 17.25 6.01 -6.62
CA ILE A 10 16.58 7.01 -7.44
C ILE A 10 17.15 8.37 -7.04
N LEU A 11 17.92 8.98 -7.94
CA LEU A 11 18.77 10.11 -7.60
C LEU A 11 18.47 11.34 -8.48
N SER A 12 18.17 12.46 -7.83
CA SER A 12 18.30 13.78 -8.42
C SER A 12 19.79 14.17 -8.57
N SER A 13 20.08 15.26 -9.29
CA SER A 13 21.46 15.79 -9.39
C SER A 13 22.01 16.19 -8.02
N TYR A 14 21.17 16.66 -7.09
CA TYR A 14 21.59 17.02 -5.73
C TYR A 14 21.94 15.78 -4.91
N SER A 15 21.04 14.81 -4.82
CA SER A 15 21.26 13.59 -4.04
C SER A 15 22.43 12.76 -4.61
N ALA A 16 22.59 12.70 -5.92
CA ALA A 16 23.71 12.05 -6.57
C ALA A 16 25.05 12.66 -6.15
N ARG A 17 25.16 13.99 -6.16
CA ARG A 17 26.38 14.68 -5.69
C ARG A 17 26.69 14.42 -4.21
N LYS A 18 25.65 14.40 -3.37
CA LYS A 18 25.80 14.11 -1.94
C LYS A 18 26.34 12.69 -1.69
N LEU A 19 25.95 11.76 -2.51
CA LEU A 19 26.36 10.34 -2.42
C LEU A 19 27.59 9.99 -3.27
N ASN A 20 28.18 11.00 -3.96
CA ASN A 20 29.28 10.80 -4.93
C ASN A 20 28.92 9.76 -6.00
N MET A 21 27.69 9.84 -6.52
CA MET A 21 27.14 8.94 -7.53
C MET A 21 26.68 9.72 -8.76
N THR A 22 26.28 9.01 -9.81
CA THR A 22 25.69 9.61 -11.00
C THR A 22 24.18 9.76 -10.83
N THR A 23 23.62 10.88 -11.27
CA THR A 23 22.16 11.10 -11.26
C THR A 23 21.44 10.07 -12.15
N THR A 24 20.25 9.67 -11.71
CA THR A 24 19.34 8.85 -12.51
C THR A 24 18.29 9.68 -13.26
N GLY A 25 18.37 11.02 -13.19
CA GLY A 25 17.42 11.91 -13.86
C GLY A 25 16.10 12.09 -13.12
N ASN A 26 15.98 11.57 -11.90
CA ASN A 26 14.74 11.58 -11.13
C ASN A 26 14.70 12.74 -10.14
N SER A 27 14.44 13.98 -10.64
CA SER A 27 14.40 15.19 -9.83
C SER A 27 13.19 15.25 -8.90
N GLY A 28 12.06 14.72 -9.28
CA GLY A 28 10.81 14.73 -8.51
C GLY A 28 10.42 13.37 -7.92
N GLY A 29 11.33 12.39 -7.92
CA GLY A 29 11.03 11.01 -7.53
C GLY A 29 10.76 10.10 -8.72
N VAL A 30 10.04 9.02 -8.51
CA VAL A 30 9.69 8.07 -9.57
C VAL A 30 8.55 8.62 -10.44
N HIS A 31 8.61 8.37 -11.74
CA HIS A 31 7.53 8.73 -12.66
C HIS A 31 6.48 7.62 -12.77
N ASN A 32 6.94 6.37 -12.83
CA ASN A 32 6.09 5.20 -12.90
C ASN A 32 6.58 4.12 -11.94
N ILE A 33 5.65 3.54 -11.20
CA ILE A 33 5.89 2.39 -10.33
C ILE A 33 4.95 1.29 -10.79
N ARG A 34 5.49 0.10 -10.99
CA ARG A 34 4.69 -1.09 -11.21
C ARG A 34 5.05 -2.12 -10.15
N LEU A 35 4.06 -2.56 -9.41
CA LEU A 35 4.22 -3.69 -8.51
C LEU A 35 3.91 -4.98 -9.28
N PRO A 36 4.63 -6.07 -8.99
CA PRO A 36 4.32 -7.36 -9.59
C PRO A 36 2.92 -7.79 -9.15
N GLU A 37 2.13 -8.19 -10.11
CA GLU A 37 0.81 -8.78 -9.89
C GLU A 37 0.93 -10.28 -9.63
N SER A 38 0.01 -10.83 -8.84
CA SER A 38 -0.13 -12.26 -8.66
C SER A 38 -1.23 -12.81 -9.60
N GLN A 39 -1.54 -14.08 -9.45
CA GLN A 39 -2.67 -14.70 -10.16
C GLN A 39 -4.03 -14.52 -9.44
N TYR A 40 -4.04 -13.93 -8.25
CA TYR A 40 -5.24 -13.75 -7.44
C TYR A 40 -6.08 -12.59 -7.92
N THR A 41 -7.38 -12.81 -8.03
CA THR A 41 -8.36 -11.73 -8.20
C THR A 41 -8.63 -11.03 -6.87
N GLN A 42 -9.29 -9.87 -6.89
CA GLN A 42 -9.74 -9.21 -5.66
C GLN A 42 -10.65 -10.12 -4.83
N ASP A 43 -11.55 -10.87 -5.48
CA ASP A 43 -12.43 -11.83 -4.80
C ASP A 43 -11.66 -12.96 -4.11
N ASP A 44 -10.56 -13.42 -4.71
CA ASP A 44 -9.69 -14.42 -4.09
C ASP A 44 -9.00 -13.87 -2.84
N LEU A 45 -8.57 -12.61 -2.89
CA LEU A 45 -7.96 -11.92 -1.74
C LEU A 45 -8.98 -11.72 -0.60
N ILE A 46 -10.24 -11.37 -0.93
CA ILE A 46 -11.32 -11.22 0.05
C ILE A 46 -11.61 -12.56 0.74
N LYS A 47 -11.68 -13.65 -0.02
CA LYS A 47 -11.85 -14.99 0.51
C LYS A 47 -10.67 -15.42 1.39
N GLN A 48 -9.43 -15.12 0.95
CA GLN A 48 -8.22 -15.44 1.72
C GLN A 48 -8.14 -14.62 3.02
N MET A 49 -8.60 -13.37 3.01
CA MET A 49 -8.69 -12.53 4.20
C MET A 49 -9.61 -13.14 5.26
N GLY A 50 -10.70 -13.75 4.85
CA GLY A 50 -11.70 -14.34 5.71
C GLY A 50 -12.50 -13.30 6.48
N SER A 51 -11.88 -12.60 7.43
CA SER A 51 -12.52 -11.50 8.18
C SER A 51 -11.58 -10.30 8.26
N GLY A 52 -12.13 -9.10 8.01
CA GLY A 52 -11.35 -7.86 8.00
C GLY A 52 -12.09 -6.71 7.35
N VAL A 53 -11.34 -5.74 6.85
CA VAL A 53 -11.89 -4.56 6.17
C VAL A 53 -11.31 -4.46 4.76
N LEU A 54 -12.17 -4.42 3.76
CA LEU A 54 -11.83 -4.02 2.40
C LEU A 54 -11.87 -2.49 2.33
N LEU A 55 -10.71 -1.86 2.24
CA LEU A 55 -10.59 -0.41 2.13
C LEU A 55 -10.74 0.03 0.68
N THR A 56 -11.63 0.98 0.43
CA THR A 56 -11.87 1.56 -0.89
C THR A 56 -11.47 3.03 -0.97
N GLU A 57 -11.31 3.68 0.18
CA GLU A 57 -10.93 5.09 0.25
C GLU A 57 -9.98 5.33 1.44
N LEU A 58 -8.96 6.16 1.20
CA LEU A 58 -8.03 6.65 2.22
C LEU A 58 -8.10 8.17 2.29
N ILE A 59 -8.33 8.70 3.49
CA ILE A 59 -8.56 10.11 3.76
C ILE A 59 -7.39 10.70 4.53
N GLY A 60 -6.96 11.91 4.14
CA GLY A 60 -5.86 12.64 4.81
C GLY A 60 -4.45 12.20 4.39
N ASN A 61 -3.45 12.80 5.02
CA ASN A 61 -2.02 12.64 4.69
C ASN A 61 -1.19 12.20 5.91
N GLY A 62 -1.73 11.31 6.71
CA GLY A 62 -1.09 10.84 7.95
C GLY A 62 0.06 9.85 7.73
N VAL A 63 1.07 10.25 6.95
CA VAL A 63 2.25 9.43 6.67
C VAL A 63 3.51 10.23 7.01
N ASN A 64 4.33 9.72 7.92
CA ASN A 64 5.65 10.26 8.19
C ASN A 64 6.73 9.38 7.54
N PRO A 65 7.36 9.83 6.43
CA PRO A 65 8.34 9.01 5.72
C PRO A 65 9.67 8.85 6.46
N VAL A 66 9.91 9.62 7.51
CA VAL A 66 11.14 9.55 8.32
C VAL A 66 11.02 8.49 9.41
N THR A 67 9.91 8.48 10.15
CA THR A 67 9.66 7.52 11.24
C THR A 67 8.95 6.26 10.75
N GLY A 68 8.28 6.34 9.60
CA GLY A 68 7.43 5.28 9.08
C GLY A 68 6.02 5.26 9.68
N ASP A 69 5.69 6.21 10.56
CA ASP A 69 4.37 6.24 11.18
C ASP A 69 3.29 6.51 10.13
N TYR A 70 2.25 5.71 10.18
CA TYR A 70 1.13 5.73 9.28
C TYR A 70 -0.18 5.79 10.06
N SER A 71 -1.01 6.79 9.78
CA SER A 71 -2.34 6.92 10.37
C SER A 71 -3.24 7.70 9.42
N ARG A 72 -4.26 7.06 8.87
CA ARG A 72 -5.18 7.69 7.92
C ARG A 72 -6.62 7.34 8.23
N GLY A 73 -7.52 8.28 7.99
CA GLY A 73 -8.94 8.00 7.87
C GLY A 73 -9.19 7.06 6.69
N ALA A 74 -10.21 6.24 6.80
CA ALA A 74 -10.58 5.30 5.75
C ALA A 74 -12.07 5.02 5.71
N ALA A 75 -12.52 4.55 4.54
CA ALA A 75 -13.84 3.99 4.33
C ALA A 75 -13.72 2.71 3.47
N GLY A 76 -14.73 1.85 3.55
CA GLY A 76 -14.73 0.60 2.81
C GLY A 76 -15.86 -0.32 3.24
N PHE A 77 -15.58 -1.61 3.33
CA PHE A 77 -16.58 -2.63 3.66
C PHE A 77 -16.03 -3.60 4.70
N TRP A 78 -16.87 -3.95 5.67
CA TRP A 78 -16.60 -5.07 6.53
C TRP A 78 -16.75 -6.39 5.78
N VAL A 79 -15.79 -7.27 5.96
CA VAL A 79 -15.77 -8.61 5.37
C VAL A 79 -15.82 -9.64 6.49
N GLU A 80 -16.67 -10.64 6.34
CA GLU A 80 -16.77 -11.77 7.25
C GLU A 80 -16.99 -13.05 6.45
N ASN A 81 -16.29 -14.11 6.83
CA ASN A 81 -16.30 -15.40 6.12
C ASN A 81 -15.96 -15.29 4.61
N GLY A 82 -15.12 -14.32 4.25
CA GLY A 82 -14.72 -14.09 2.86
C GLY A 82 -15.80 -13.43 1.99
N GLU A 83 -16.81 -12.81 2.60
CA GLU A 83 -17.89 -12.10 1.93
C GLU A 83 -18.08 -10.69 2.47
N ILE A 84 -18.37 -9.74 1.58
CA ILE A 84 -18.67 -8.36 1.94
C ILE A 84 -20.04 -8.30 2.64
N GLN A 85 -20.08 -7.70 3.83
CA GLN A 85 -21.28 -7.63 4.67
C GLN A 85 -21.96 -6.25 4.61
N TYR A 86 -21.25 -5.20 5.03
CA TYR A 86 -21.81 -3.86 5.13
C TYR A 86 -20.70 -2.80 4.96
N PRO A 87 -21.08 -1.58 4.55
CA PRO A 87 -20.13 -0.48 4.45
C PRO A 87 -19.67 -0.03 5.84
N VAL A 88 -18.40 0.38 5.92
CA VAL A 88 -17.81 1.04 7.09
C VAL A 88 -17.21 2.37 6.68
N GLN A 89 -17.35 3.37 7.51
CA GLN A 89 -16.82 4.71 7.28
C GLN A 89 -16.35 5.33 8.61
N GLU A 90 -15.65 6.46 8.52
CA GLU A 90 -15.10 7.17 9.69
C GLU A 90 -14.19 6.30 10.56
N ILE A 91 -13.56 5.30 9.96
CA ILE A 91 -12.55 4.48 10.62
C ILE A 91 -11.16 5.10 10.44
N THR A 92 -10.25 4.78 11.35
CA THR A 92 -8.83 5.12 11.23
C THR A 92 -8.03 3.84 11.13
N ILE A 93 -7.15 3.78 10.14
CA ILE A 93 -6.15 2.72 10.03
C ILE A 93 -4.79 3.27 10.44
N ALA A 94 -4.05 2.49 11.21
CA ALA A 94 -2.76 2.90 11.72
C ALA A 94 -1.74 1.75 11.70
N GLY A 95 -0.46 2.12 11.59
CA GLY A 95 0.64 1.18 11.60
C GLY A 95 1.99 1.88 11.44
N ASN A 96 3.02 1.10 11.17
CA ASN A 96 4.32 1.59 10.76
C ASN A 96 4.66 1.02 9.38
N LEU A 97 5.06 1.85 8.43
CA LEU A 97 5.32 1.47 7.05
C LEU A 97 6.26 0.28 6.91
N LYS A 98 7.30 0.19 7.75
CA LYS A 98 8.24 -0.93 7.71
C LYS A 98 7.55 -2.25 8.02
N GLU A 99 6.70 -2.26 9.04
CA GLU A 99 5.92 -3.44 9.41
C GLU A 99 4.84 -3.75 8.40
N MET A 100 4.14 -2.70 7.91
CA MET A 100 3.11 -2.85 6.90
C MET A 100 3.64 -3.52 5.63
N PHE A 101 4.80 -3.09 5.12
CA PHE A 101 5.40 -3.71 3.94
C PHE A 101 5.80 -5.18 4.17
N GLN A 102 6.21 -5.53 5.38
CA GLN A 102 6.53 -6.93 5.73
C GLN A 102 5.30 -7.81 5.87
N ARG A 103 4.13 -7.21 6.06
CA ARG A 103 2.83 -7.89 6.22
C ARG A 103 1.99 -7.97 4.95
N ILE A 104 2.54 -7.59 3.81
CA ILE A 104 1.88 -7.80 2.51
C ILE A 104 1.90 -9.29 2.21
N VAL A 105 0.72 -9.90 2.15
CA VAL A 105 0.54 -11.33 1.88
C VAL A 105 0.45 -11.58 0.38
N ALA A 106 -0.31 -10.75 -0.33
CA ALA A 106 -0.51 -10.88 -1.76
C ALA A 106 -0.93 -9.55 -2.40
N ILE A 107 -0.71 -9.43 -3.71
CA ILE A 107 -1.13 -8.30 -4.54
C ILE A 107 -1.98 -8.87 -5.67
N GLY A 108 -3.19 -8.35 -5.84
CA GLY A 108 -4.14 -8.80 -6.84
C GLY A 108 -3.74 -8.47 -8.28
N ASN A 109 -4.44 -9.08 -9.23
CA ASN A 109 -4.30 -8.81 -10.67
C ASN A 109 -5.26 -7.74 -11.19
N ASP A 110 -6.05 -7.14 -10.31
CA ASP A 110 -6.98 -6.02 -10.55
C ASP A 110 -6.24 -4.67 -10.63
N VAL A 111 -5.21 -4.60 -11.45
CA VAL A 111 -4.28 -3.46 -11.53
C VAL A 111 -4.98 -2.22 -12.07
N ASP A 112 -4.99 -1.15 -11.28
CA ASP A 112 -5.34 0.19 -11.77
C ASP A 112 -4.20 0.75 -12.63
N THR A 113 -4.53 1.13 -13.86
CA THR A 113 -3.61 1.70 -14.84
C THR A 113 -3.86 3.18 -15.14
N CYS A 114 -4.77 3.83 -14.40
CA CYS A 114 -5.15 5.22 -14.65
C CYS A 114 -4.09 6.24 -14.24
N GLY A 115 -3.09 5.86 -13.45
CA GLY A 115 -2.03 6.74 -12.94
C GLY A 115 -0.62 6.25 -13.25
N GLY A 116 0.36 6.88 -12.64
CA GLY A 116 1.77 6.45 -12.70
C GLY A 116 2.12 5.31 -11.74
N ILE A 117 1.19 4.90 -10.89
CA ILE A 117 1.36 3.77 -9.96
C ILE A 117 0.42 2.66 -10.39
N HIS A 118 0.97 1.57 -10.88
CA HIS A 118 0.23 0.39 -11.30
C HIS A 118 0.33 -0.68 -10.21
N CYS A 119 -0.75 -0.85 -9.48
CA CYS A 119 -0.85 -1.79 -8.38
C CYS A 119 -2.27 -2.34 -8.30
N GLY A 120 -2.40 -3.62 -8.06
CA GLY A 120 -3.66 -4.27 -7.71
C GLY A 120 -3.98 -4.12 -6.22
N SER A 121 -5.12 -4.63 -5.81
CA SER A 121 -5.49 -4.72 -4.40
C SER A 121 -4.41 -5.43 -3.59
N MET A 122 -4.09 -4.91 -2.41
CA MET A 122 -3.09 -5.49 -1.51
C MET A 122 -3.78 -6.13 -0.31
N LEU A 123 -3.50 -7.41 -0.09
CA LEU A 123 -3.88 -8.09 1.14
C LEU A 123 -2.76 -7.94 2.17
N MET A 124 -3.10 -7.39 3.33
CA MET A 124 -2.21 -7.27 4.48
C MET A 124 -2.68 -8.18 5.60
N ASP A 125 -1.75 -8.88 6.23
CA ASP A 125 -2.05 -9.83 7.31
C ASP A 125 -2.70 -9.13 8.52
N GLN A 126 -2.19 -7.97 8.91
CA GLN A 126 -2.67 -7.25 10.07
C GLN A 126 -2.42 -5.74 9.98
N MET A 127 -3.43 -4.98 10.40
CA MET A 127 -3.31 -3.54 10.68
C MET A 127 -4.14 -3.17 11.90
N THR A 128 -3.79 -2.06 12.56
CA THR A 128 -4.65 -1.47 13.58
C THR A 128 -5.79 -0.72 12.89
N VAL A 129 -7.01 -1.08 13.24
CA VAL A 129 -8.23 -0.39 12.81
C VAL A 129 -8.96 0.12 14.04
N ALA A 130 -9.27 1.42 14.07
CA ALA A 130 -10.05 2.06 15.11
C ALA A 130 -11.27 2.75 14.48
N GLY A 131 -12.40 2.64 15.12
CA GLY A 131 -13.65 3.26 14.70
C GLY A 131 -14.74 2.96 15.71
N SER A 132 -15.85 3.72 15.69
CA SER A 132 -17.04 3.38 16.46
C SER A 132 -17.88 2.39 15.63
N ALA A 133 -18.21 1.25 16.24
CA ALA A 133 -19.34 0.47 15.74
C ALA A 133 -20.62 1.21 16.17
N GLU A 134 -21.35 1.79 15.23
CA GLU A 134 -22.74 2.19 15.44
C GLU A 134 -23.67 1.01 15.23
#